data_2f88453efd184a8529aec12735c231dc
#
_entry.id   2f88453efd184a8529aec12735c231dc
#
_cell.length_a   1.000
_cell.length_b   1.000
_cell.length_c   1.000
_cell.angle_alpha   90.00
_cell.angle_beta   90.00
_cell.angle_gamma   90.00
#
_symmetry.space_group_name_H-M   'P 1'
#
loop_
_entity.id
_entity.type
_entity.pdbx_description
1 polymer ?
#
loop_
_entity_poly.entity_id
_entity_poly.type
_entity_poly.pdbx_seq_one_letter_code
_entity_poly.pdbx_strand_id
1 'polypeptide(L)'
;MGKQWICFYSQTGSEINNVRKALHRDPDIIVFNGDDLSKTNRELVEAVGNRIVKIPTKPTLENYKDLAKTFDKNCIITLHGYLRIIPEYLCTNFHILNLHPGLITAYPELKGFNPQEKAFKLGLPTSGVVIHEVIPEVDSGKIIAAKETSIAGLTLDEVYTRLHDLATSTWIDVLQTELK
;
A
#
# COMPACT_ATOMS: atom_id res chain seq x y z
N MET A 1 -13.00 20.86 -1.30
CA MET A 1 -11.72 20.32 -1.80
C MET A 1 -11.56 18.92 -1.24
N GLY A 2 -11.14 17.94 -2.06
CA GLY A 2 -10.89 16.58 -1.57
C GLY A 2 -9.70 16.53 -0.61
N LYS A 3 -9.56 15.41 0.12
CA LYS A 3 -8.44 15.19 1.05
C LYS A 3 -7.11 15.12 0.29
N GLN A 4 -6.02 15.59 0.89
CA GLN A 4 -4.68 15.36 0.37
C GLN A 4 -4.37 13.86 0.35
N TRP A 5 -3.91 13.34 -0.78
CA TRP A 5 -3.56 11.94 -0.95
C TRP A 5 -2.04 11.76 -0.98
N ILE A 6 -1.51 10.98 -0.06
CA ILE A 6 -0.09 10.72 0.11
C ILE A 6 0.15 9.22 -0.07
N CYS A 7 1.09 8.85 -0.95
CA CYS A 7 1.45 7.46 -1.20
C CYS A 7 2.86 7.17 -0.68
N PHE A 8 3.05 6.04 -0.01
CA PHE A 8 4.37 5.54 0.38
C PHE A 8 4.68 4.25 -0.38
N TYR A 9 5.90 4.10 -0.88
CA TYR A 9 6.36 2.87 -1.53
C TYR A 9 7.87 2.66 -1.37
N SER A 10 8.32 1.41 -1.52
CA SER A 10 9.75 1.02 -1.43
C SER A 10 10.28 0.34 -2.69
N GLN A 11 9.42 -0.05 -3.63
CA GLN A 11 9.79 -0.84 -4.81
C GLN A 11 9.57 -0.04 -6.10
N THR A 12 8.57 -0.41 -6.90
CA THR A 12 8.38 0.17 -8.24
C THR A 12 7.32 1.26 -8.31
N GLY A 13 6.39 1.34 -7.37
CA GLY A 13 5.26 2.26 -7.44
C GLY A 13 4.26 1.94 -8.58
N SER A 14 4.33 0.76 -9.19
CA SER A 14 3.44 0.37 -10.29
C SER A 14 1.97 0.35 -9.86
N GLU A 15 1.68 -0.10 -8.63
CA GLU A 15 0.34 -0.08 -8.07
C GLU A 15 -0.19 1.36 -7.95
N ILE A 16 0.63 2.30 -7.47
CA ILE A 16 0.27 3.72 -7.43
C ILE A 16 -0.09 4.23 -8.83
N ASN A 17 0.72 3.89 -9.84
CA ASN A 17 0.46 4.29 -11.22
C ASN A 17 -0.87 3.75 -11.75
N ASN A 18 -1.19 2.49 -11.49
CA ASN A 18 -2.43 1.87 -11.92
C ASN A 18 -3.64 2.51 -11.24
N VAL A 19 -3.56 2.71 -9.92
CA VAL A 19 -4.63 3.30 -9.11
C VAL A 19 -4.89 4.76 -9.52
N ARG A 20 -3.86 5.61 -9.66
CA ARG A 20 -4.04 7.01 -10.06
C ARG A 20 -4.68 7.15 -11.44
N LYS A 21 -4.28 6.29 -12.40
CA LYS A 21 -4.85 6.27 -13.76
C LYS A 21 -6.34 5.94 -13.73
N ALA A 22 -6.74 4.93 -12.97
CA ALA A 22 -8.13 4.52 -12.85
C ALA A 22 -8.99 5.54 -12.10
N LEU A 23 -8.44 6.22 -11.11
CA LEU A 23 -9.12 7.28 -10.36
C LEU A 23 -9.16 8.62 -11.11
N HIS A 24 -8.38 8.77 -12.20
CA HIS A 24 -8.13 10.06 -12.85
C HIS A 24 -7.68 11.14 -11.84
N ARG A 25 -6.91 10.72 -10.85
CA ARG A 25 -6.40 11.57 -9.78
C ARG A 25 -4.98 11.18 -9.41
N ASP A 26 -4.08 12.17 -9.43
CA ASP A 26 -2.72 12.00 -9.00
C ASP A 26 -2.58 12.18 -7.48
N PRO A 27 -1.66 11.42 -6.82
CA PRO A 27 -1.25 11.72 -5.45
C PRO A 27 -0.65 13.12 -5.34
N ASP A 28 -0.88 13.77 -4.20
CA ASP A 28 -0.31 15.09 -3.91
C ASP A 28 1.16 15.00 -3.49
N ILE A 29 1.51 13.95 -2.75
CA ILE A 29 2.88 13.63 -2.33
C ILE A 29 3.10 12.13 -2.49
N ILE A 30 4.29 11.76 -2.98
CA ILE A 30 4.72 10.37 -3.08
C ILE A 30 6.03 10.22 -2.33
N VAL A 31 6.06 9.34 -1.35
CA VAL A 31 7.24 9.09 -0.50
C VAL A 31 7.91 7.80 -0.93
N PHE A 32 9.14 7.91 -1.39
CA PHE A 32 9.98 6.78 -1.80
C PHE A 32 11.04 6.47 -0.75
N ASN A 33 11.13 5.20 -0.38
CA ASN A 33 12.09 4.70 0.61
C ASN A 33 13.01 3.59 0.04
N GLY A 34 13.12 3.44 -1.25
CA GLY A 34 13.99 2.42 -1.86
C GLY A 34 15.44 2.91 -2.04
N ASP A 35 16.31 1.96 -2.38
CA ASP A 35 17.73 2.25 -2.67
C ASP A 35 17.88 2.97 -4.01
N ASP A 36 17.11 2.56 -5.00
CA ASP A 36 17.29 2.94 -6.40
C ASP A 36 15.98 3.46 -7.01
N LEU A 37 15.86 4.77 -7.14
CA LEU A 37 14.69 5.43 -7.73
C LEU A 37 14.53 5.10 -9.23
N SER A 38 15.61 4.68 -9.92
CA SER A 38 15.53 4.32 -11.34
C SER A 38 14.63 3.10 -11.61
N LYS A 39 14.35 2.29 -10.58
CA LYS A 39 13.42 1.17 -10.64
C LYS A 39 11.96 1.58 -10.53
N THR A 40 11.69 2.84 -10.25
CA THR A 40 10.31 3.36 -10.19
C THR A 40 9.67 3.29 -11.57
N ASN A 41 8.39 2.93 -11.59
CA ASN A 41 7.60 2.87 -12.81
C ASN A 41 7.74 4.16 -13.63
N ARG A 42 8.12 4.01 -14.89
CA ARG A 42 8.45 5.13 -15.77
C ARG A 42 7.26 6.07 -15.98
N GLU A 43 6.07 5.54 -16.20
CA GLU A 43 4.86 6.35 -16.38
C GLU A 43 4.54 7.16 -15.12
N LEU A 44 4.78 6.59 -13.92
CA LEU A 44 4.60 7.31 -12.66
C LEU A 44 5.57 8.49 -12.57
N VAL A 45 6.83 8.27 -12.91
CA VAL A 45 7.85 9.33 -12.89
C VAL A 45 7.55 10.43 -13.92
N GLU A 46 7.15 10.05 -15.13
CA GLU A 46 6.79 11.01 -16.18
C GLU A 46 5.56 11.86 -15.81
N ALA A 47 4.60 11.28 -15.12
CA ALA A 47 3.36 11.98 -14.76
C ALA A 47 3.51 12.86 -13.50
N VAL A 48 4.16 12.34 -12.46
CA VAL A 48 4.17 12.95 -11.11
C VAL A 48 5.54 12.93 -10.43
N GLY A 49 6.62 12.77 -11.18
CA GLY A 49 7.98 12.65 -10.63
C GLY A 49 8.41 13.84 -9.76
N ASN A 50 7.91 15.03 -10.03
CA ASN A 50 8.14 16.23 -9.23
C ASN A 50 7.48 16.19 -7.84
N ARG A 51 6.60 15.22 -7.59
CA ARG A 51 5.93 14.98 -6.28
C ARG A 51 6.58 13.87 -5.49
N ILE A 52 7.62 13.22 -6.04
CA ILE A 52 8.33 12.13 -5.37
C ILE A 52 9.38 12.70 -4.42
N VAL A 53 9.20 12.46 -3.13
CA VAL A 53 10.13 12.80 -2.06
C VAL A 53 10.87 11.54 -1.63
N LYS A 54 12.19 11.54 -1.76
CA LYS A 54 13.02 10.42 -1.29
C LYS A 54 13.37 10.60 0.18
N ILE A 55 13.14 9.57 0.98
CA ILE A 55 13.62 9.47 2.36
C ILE A 55 14.70 8.38 2.48
N PRO A 56 15.53 8.37 3.54
CA PRO A 56 16.54 7.34 3.73
C PRO A 56 15.96 5.92 3.70
N THR A 57 16.75 4.95 3.26
CA THR A 57 16.35 3.53 3.24
C THR A 57 16.00 3.01 4.62
N LYS A 58 16.70 3.51 5.66
CA LYS A 58 16.39 3.25 7.07
C LYS A 58 16.00 4.59 7.72
N PRO A 59 14.76 5.04 7.55
CA PRO A 59 14.35 6.34 8.04
C PRO A 59 14.28 6.35 9.57
N THR A 60 14.73 7.45 10.15
CA THR A 60 14.61 7.71 11.59
C THR A 60 13.24 8.31 11.91
N LEU A 61 12.86 8.35 13.17
CA LEU A 61 11.66 9.06 13.61
C LEU A 61 11.67 10.53 13.20
N GLU A 62 12.85 11.18 13.24
CA GLU A 62 12.98 12.58 12.84
C GLU A 62 12.71 12.78 11.34
N ASN A 63 13.16 11.86 10.49
CA ASN A 63 12.83 11.91 9.07
C ASN A 63 11.32 11.89 8.82
N TYR A 64 10.58 11.05 9.56
CA TYR A 64 9.12 11.02 9.47
C TYR A 64 8.45 12.28 10.03
N LYS A 65 8.96 12.84 11.11
CA LYS A 65 8.44 14.09 11.68
C LYS A 65 8.66 15.28 10.74
N ASP A 66 9.83 15.37 10.11
CA ASP A 66 10.12 16.43 9.14
C ASP A 66 9.22 16.31 7.91
N LEU A 67 9.05 15.09 7.38
CA LEU A 67 8.15 14.83 6.28
C LEU A 67 6.70 15.20 6.64
N ALA A 68 6.24 14.85 7.84
CA ALA A 68 4.88 15.12 8.32
C ALA A 68 4.54 16.61 8.43
N LYS A 69 5.53 17.51 8.49
CA LYS A 69 5.30 18.96 8.45
C LYS A 69 4.69 19.43 7.12
N THR A 70 4.82 18.63 6.08
CA THR A 70 4.26 18.91 4.73
C THR A 70 2.86 18.33 4.53
N PHE A 71 2.32 17.59 5.51
CA PHE A 71 1.04 16.91 5.40
C PHE A 71 -0.10 17.76 5.95
N ASP A 72 -1.21 17.74 5.24
CA ASP A 72 -2.45 18.31 5.76
C ASP A 72 -3.00 17.45 6.91
N LYS A 73 -3.64 18.08 7.89
CA LYS A 73 -4.24 17.35 9.03
C LYS A 73 -5.27 16.30 8.62
N ASN A 74 -5.97 16.54 7.51
CA ASN A 74 -7.01 15.66 6.97
C ASN A 74 -6.51 14.84 5.77
N CYS A 75 -5.20 14.63 5.64
CA CYS A 75 -4.67 13.79 4.57
C CYS A 75 -5.03 12.32 4.80
N ILE A 76 -5.01 11.57 3.70
CA ILE A 76 -4.98 10.12 3.73
C ILE A 76 -3.63 9.63 3.23
N ILE A 77 -3.01 8.75 3.98
CA ILE A 77 -1.74 8.10 3.61
C ILE A 77 -2.05 6.67 3.20
N THR A 78 -1.54 6.24 2.06
CA THR A 78 -1.69 4.87 1.55
C THR A 78 -0.34 4.22 1.33
N LEU A 79 -0.19 2.98 1.78
CA LEU A 79 1.04 2.21 1.65
C LEU A 79 0.92 1.23 0.48
N HIS A 80 1.83 1.36 -0.48
CA HIS A 80 1.87 0.57 -1.72
C HIS A 80 3.19 -0.21 -1.81
N GLY A 81 3.26 -1.36 -1.13
CA GLY A 81 4.52 -2.10 -1.03
C GLY A 81 5.60 -1.32 -0.26
N TYR A 82 5.20 -0.65 0.80
CA TYR A 82 6.12 0.04 1.70
C TYR A 82 6.71 -0.95 2.70
N LEU A 83 8.02 -1.14 2.65
CA LEU A 83 8.73 -2.21 3.38
C LEU A 83 9.32 -1.75 4.73
N ARG A 84 8.74 -0.74 5.35
CA ARG A 84 9.17 -0.24 6.67
C ARG A 84 8.00 -0.18 7.63
N ILE A 85 8.30 -0.36 8.89
CA ILE A 85 7.33 -0.14 9.97
C ILE A 85 7.04 1.35 10.06
N ILE A 86 5.78 1.72 10.03
CA ILE A 86 5.34 3.09 10.25
C ILE A 86 5.46 3.40 11.75
N PRO A 87 6.16 4.50 12.14
CA PRO A 87 6.30 4.82 13.55
C PRO A 87 4.96 5.23 14.17
N GLU A 88 4.80 4.92 15.45
CA GLU A 88 3.60 5.23 16.23
C GLU A 88 3.18 6.70 16.09
N TYR A 89 4.15 7.62 16.01
CA TYR A 89 3.89 9.04 15.79
C TYR A 89 3.01 9.28 14.55
N LEU A 90 3.27 8.62 13.41
CA LEU A 90 2.43 8.76 12.22
C LEU A 90 1.08 8.05 12.39
N CYS A 91 1.07 6.85 12.96
CA CYS A 91 -0.16 6.10 13.20
C CYS A 91 -1.15 6.87 14.09
N THR A 92 -0.64 7.63 15.06
CA THR A 92 -1.48 8.40 16.00
C THR A 92 -2.01 9.71 15.41
N ASN A 93 -1.24 10.32 14.48
CA ASN A 93 -1.55 11.67 13.99
C ASN A 93 -2.22 11.71 12.62
N PHE A 94 -2.20 10.61 11.87
CA PHE A 94 -2.71 10.55 10.49
C PHE A 94 -3.54 9.31 10.22
N HIS A 95 -4.47 9.44 9.29
CA HIS A 95 -5.23 8.30 8.77
C HIS A 95 -4.39 7.56 7.72
N ILE A 96 -3.94 6.36 8.06
CA ILE A 96 -3.03 5.57 7.22
C ILE A 96 -3.70 4.25 6.90
N LEU A 97 -3.71 3.88 5.62
CA LEU A 97 -4.21 2.61 5.12
C LEU A 97 -3.08 1.79 4.49
N ASN A 98 -3.09 0.49 4.77
CA ASN A 98 -2.21 -0.48 4.14
C ASN A 98 -3.03 -1.56 3.45
N LEU A 99 -2.57 -2.00 2.28
CA LEU A 99 -3.10 -3.22 1.67
C LEU A 99 -2.15 -4.38 1.96
N HIS A 100 -2.69 -5.42 2.59
CA HIS A 100 -2.01 -6.68 2.83
C HIS A 100 -2.46 -7.71 1.78
N PRO A 101 -1.55 -8.28 0.97
CA PRO A 101 -1.91 -9.22 -0.09
C PRO A 101 -2.06 -10.66 0.45
N GLY A 102 -2.88 -10.82 1.47
CA GLY A 102 -3.25 -12.08 2.11
C GLY A 102 -4.60 -11.95 2.80
N LEU A 103 -5.45 -12.96 2.67
CA LEU A 103 -6.78 -12.95 3.27
C LEU A 103 -6.70 -13.26 4.77
N ILE A 104 -6.12 -12.34 5.54
CA ILE A 104 -5.89 -12.49 6.99
C ILE A 104 -7.19 -12.58 7.80
N THR A 105 -8.31 -12.20 7.22
CA THR A 105 -9.65 -12.35 7.82
C THR A 105 -10.11 -13.80 7.87
N ALA A 106 -9.68 -14.62 6.91
CA ALA A 106 -9.99 -16.05 6.86
C ALA A 106 -8.80 -16.91 7.33
N TYR A 107 -7.58 -16.46 7.07
CA TYR A 107 -6.34 -17.17 7.34
C TYR A 107 -5.37 -16.28 8.14
N PRO A 108 -5.49 -16.21 9.47
CA PRO A 108 -4.65 -15.34 10.31
C PRO A 108 -3.13 -15.60 10.18
N GLU A 109 -2.74 -16.82 9.79
CA GLU A 109 -1.37 -17.21 9.52
C GLU A 109 -0.73 -16.49 8.34
N LEU A 110 -1.55 -15.84 7.48
CA LEU A 110 -1.06 -15.02 6.37
C LEU A 110 -0.60 -13.62 6.80
N LYS A 111 -0.71 -13.25 8.08
CA LYS A 111 -0.14 -12.00 8.58
C LYS A 111 1.38 -11.97 8.38
N GLY A 112 1.91 -10.75 8.20
CA GLY A 112 3.33 -10.49 8.08
C GLY A 112 3.88 -10.78 6.67
N PHE A 113 5.05 -11.34 6.59
CA PHE A 113 5.88 -11.39 5.39
C PHE A 113 5.44 -12.47 4.39
N ASN A 114 5.51 -12.18 3.07
CA ASN A 114 5.25 -13.09 1.96
C ASN A 114 3.91 -13.87 2.03
N PRO A 115 2.76 -13.21 2.25
CA PRO A 115 1.48 -13.91 2.41
C PRO A 115 1.05 -14.67 1.15
N GLN A 116 1.37 -14.19 -0.06
CA GLN A 116 1.04 -14.87 -1.32
C GLN A 116 1.76 -16.23 -1.41
N GLU A 117 3.06 -16.25 -1.14
CA GLU A 117 3.85 -17.48 -1.15
C GLU A 117 3.42 -18.43 -0.04
N LYS A 118 3.07 -17.92 1.14
CA LYS A 118 2.51 -18.74 2.23
C LYS A 118 1.21 -19.39 1.82
N ALA A 119 0.26 -18.64 1.24
CA ALA A 119 -1.00 -19.18 0.77
C ALA A 119 -0.80 -20.28 -0.27
N PHE A 120 0.11 -20.07 -1.22
CA PHE A 120 0.46 -21.06 -2.23
C PHE A 120 1.08 -22.32 -1.62
N LYS A 121 2.08 -22.20 -0.74
CA LYS A 121 2.77 -23.33 -0.09
C LYS A 121 1.83 -24.14 0.81
N LEU A 122 0.86 -23.48 1.45
CA LEU A 122 -0.15 -24.15 2.26
C LEU A 122 -1.25 -24.83 1.42
N GLY A 123 -1.24 -24.65 0.09
CA GLY A 123 -2.25 -25.22 -0.79
C GLY A 123 -3.65 -24.67 -0.53
N LEU A 124 -3.76 -23.42 -0.09
CA LEU A 124 -5.07 -22.83 0.20
C LEU A 124 -5.91 -22.75 -1.09
N PRO A 125 -7.20 -23.04 -1.03
CA PRO A 125 -8.08 -22.96 -2.21
C PRO A 125 -8.37 -21.51 -2.60
N THR A 126 -8.33 -20.60 -1.62
CA THR A 126 -8.60 -19.17 -1.78
C THR A 126 -7.53 -18.35 -1.07
N SER A 127 -7.36 -17.13 -1.53
CA SER A 127 -6.64 -16.08 -0.85
C SER A 127 -7.32 -14.75 -1.19
N GLY A 128 -6.68 -13.64 -0.89
CA GLY A 128 -7.27 -12.33 -1.17
C GLY A 128 -6.40 -11.20 -0.72
N VAL A 129 -7.02 -10.04 -0.62
CA VAL A 129 -6.38 -8.82 -0.14
C VAL A 129 -7.24 -8.18 0.94
N VAL A 130 -6.57 -7.51 1.86
CA VAL A 130 -7.22 -6.78 2.95
C VAL A 130 -6.65 -5.37 3.02
N ILE A 131 -7.49 -4.35 2.96
CA ILE A 131 -7.11 -2.98 3.32
C ILE A 131 -7.52 -2.75 4.77
N HIS A 132 -6.58 -2.30 5.57
CA HIS A 132 -6.77 -2.03 6.99
C HIS A 132 -6.12 -0.72 7.41
N GLU A 133 -6.60 -0.14 8.50
CA GLU A 133 -5.93 0.97 9.16
C GLU A 133 -4.57 0.53 9.68
N VAL A 134 -3.58 1.40 9.60
CA VAL A 134 -2.25 1.13 10.15
C VAL A 134 -2.20 1.64 11.58
N ILE A 135 -1.93 0.71 12.48
CA ILE A 135 -1.66 0.95 13.91
C ILE A 135 -0.25 0.42 14.24
N PRO A 136 0.31 0.71 15.43
CA PRO A 136 1.65 0.20 15.78
C PRO A 136 1.80 -1.31 15.71
N GLU A 137 0.72 -2.06 15.92
CA GLU A 137 0.70 -3.53 15.74
C GLU A 137 0.52 -3.90 14.27
N VAL A 138 1.48 -4.67 13.74
CA VAL A 138 1.50 -5.05 12.31
C VAL A 138 0.24 -5.84 11.93
N ASP A 139 -0.37 -5.45 10.81
CA ASP A 139 -1.54 -6.09 10.18
C ASP A 139 -2.73 -6.34 11.16
N SER A 140 -2.88 -5.47 12.17
CA SER A 140 -3.86 -5.66 13.24
C SER A 140 -4.89 -4.53 13.35
N GLY A 141 -4.80 -3.51 12.51
CA GLY A 141 -5.74 -2.41 12.50
C GLY A 141 -7.13 -2.79 11.96
N LYS A 142 -8.07 -1.86 12.11
CA LYS A 142 -9.45 -2.04 11.64
C LYS A 142 -9.49 -2.34 10.14
N ILE A 143 -10.23 -3.37 9.77
CA ILE A 143 -10.45 -3.75 8.38
C ILE A 143 -11.38 -2.73 7.71
N ILE A 144 -10.94 -2.18 6.58
CA ILE A 144 -11.70 -1.25 5.76
C ILE A 144 -12.33 -1.97 4.58
N ALA A 145 -11.58 -2.88 3.94
CA ALA A 145 -12.06 -3.70 2.84
C ALA A 145 -11.34 -5.04 2.82
N ALA A 146 -12.04 -6.07 2.38
CA ALA A 146 -11.45 -7.39 2.11
C ALA A 146 -12.07 -7.96 0.83
N LYS A 147 -11.25 -8.51 -0.04
CA LYS A 147 -11.70 -9.22 -1.24
C LYS A 147 -11.02 -10.57 -1.33
N GLU A 148 -11.80 -11.58 -1.64
CA GLU A 148 -11.38 -12.98 -1.81
C GLU A 148 -11.33 -13.35 -3.29
N THR A 149 -10.43 -14.27 -3.64
CA THR A 149 -10.36 -14.90 -4.96
C THR A 149 -9.87 -16.34 -4.84
N SER A 150 -10.29 -17.20 -5.78
CA SER A 150 -9.75 -18.56 -5.89
C SER A 150 -8.31 -18.52 -6.39
N ILE A 151 -7.44 -19.31 -5.74
CA ILE A 151 -6.05 -19.57 -6.16
C ILE A 151 -5.81 -21.06 -6.42
N ALA A 152 -6.84 -21.87 -6.35
CA ALA A 152 -6.74 -23.30 -6.60
C ALA A 152 -6.24 -23.60 -8.02
N GLY A 153 -5.22 -24.45 -8.13
CA GLY A 153 -4.65 -24.88 -9.41
C GLY A 153 -3.78 -23.83 -10.11
N LEU A 154 -3.56 -22.67 -9.51
CA LEU A 154 -2.66 -21.66 -10.05
C LEU A 154 -1.20 -21.95 -9.72
N THR A 155 -0.30 -21.50 -10.59
CA THR A 155 1.13 -21.37 -10.29
C THR A 155 1.38 -20.20 -9.35
N LEU A 156 2.54 -20.14 -8.72
CA LEU A 156 2.89 -19.03 -7.82
C LEU A 156 2.86 -17.67 -8.54
N ASP A 157 3.35 -17.61 -9.78
CA ASP A 157 3.34 -16.37 -10.57
C ASP A 157 1.91 -15.91 -10.90
N GLU A 158 1.01 -16.86 -11.19
CA GLU A 158 -0.41 -16.55 -11.40
C GLU A 158 -1.10 -16.07 -10.10
N VAL A 159 -0.71 -16.63 -8.94
CA VAL A 159 -1.18 -16.15 -7.64
C VAL A 159 -0.75 -14.69 -7.42
N TYR A 160 0.53 -14.37 -7.65
CA TYR A 160 1.03 -13.01 -7.54
C TYR A 160 0.27 -12.05 -8.47
N THR A 161 0.12 -12.42 -9.75
CA THR A 161 -0.60 -11.59 -10.74
C THR A 161 -2.04 -11.34 -10.31
N ARG A 162 -2.75 -12.40 -9.94
CA ARG A 162 -4.17 -12.32 -9.52
C ARG A 162 -4.37 -11.46 -8.29
N LEU A 163 -3.52 -11.61 -7.27
CA LEU A 163 -3.61 -10.82 -6.06
C LEU A 163 -3.20 -9.35 -6.28
N HIS A 164 -2.27 -9.10 -7.20
CA HIS A 164 -1.90 -7.74 -7.59
C HIS A 164 -3.07 -7.01 -8.29
N ASP A 165 -3.74 -7.66 -9.24
CA ASP A 165 -4.92 -7.09 -9.91
C ASP A 165 -6.06 -6.84 -8.93
N LEU A 166 -6.28 -7.80 -8.00
CA LEU A 166 -7.28 -7.67 -6.95
C LEU A 166 -6.93 -6.50 -6.00
N ALA A 167 -5.66 -6.33 -5.66
CA ALA A 167 -5.16 -5.22 -4.85
C ALA A 167 -5.47 -3.87 -5.50
N THR A 168 -5.12 -3.72 -6.77
CA THR A 168 -5.38 -2.49 -7.53
C THR A 168 -6.88 -2.16 -7.54
N SER A 169 -7.75 -3.13 -7.85
CA SER A 169 -9.20 -2.91 -7.86
C SER A 169 -9.76 -2.56 -6.48
N THR A 170 -9.20 -3.14 -5.43
CA THR A 170 -9.64 -2.87 -4.05
C THR A 170 -9.24 -1.46 -3.61
N TRP A 171 -8.03 -1.02 -3.97
CA TRP A 171 -7.61 0.37 -3.73
C TRP A 171 -8.51 1.38 -4.43
N ILE A 172 -8.88 1.12 -5.70
CA ILE A 172 -9.77 2.00 -6.45
C ILE A 172 -11.10 2.18 -5.72
N ASP A 173 -11.74 1.08 -5.30
CA ASP A 173 -13.03 1.13 -4.60
C ASP A 173 -12.94 1.92 -3.27
N VAL A 174 -11.91 1.67 -2.47
CA VAL A 174 -11.70 2.36 -1.19
C VAL A 174 -11.43 3.84 -1.41
N LEU A 175 -10.50 4.17 -2.30
CA LEU A 175 -10.06 5.56 -2.51
C LEU A 175 -11.12 6.44 -3.18
N GLN A 176 -12.02 5.87 -3.98
CA GLN A 176 -13.19 6.62 -4.49
C GLN A 176 -14.07 7.20 -3.38
N THR A 177 -14.06 6.59 -2.21
CA THR A 177 -14.79 7.06 -1.03
C THR A 177 -13.91 7.90 -0.11
N GLU A 178 -12.70 7.43 0.18
CA GLU A 178 -11.82 8.05 1.16
C GLU A 178 -11.26 9.42 0.73
N LEU A 179 -11.12 9.65 -0.58
CA LEU A 179 -10.57 10.89 -1.13
C LEU A 179 -11.61 12.01 -1.34
N LYS A 180 -12.86 11.78 -1.01
CA LYS A 180 -13.91 12.81 -1.00
C LYS A 180 -13.76 13.68 0.24
#